data_3728f67a078e43ad721af385f6ae0e49
#
_entry.id   3728f67a078e43ad721af385f6ae0e49
#
_cell.length_a   1.000
_cell.length_b   1.000
_cell.length_c   1.000
_cell.angle_alpha   90.00
_cell.angle_beta   90.00
_cell.angle_gamma   90.00
#
_symmetry.space_group_name_H-M   'P 1'
#
loop_
_entity.id
_entity.type
_entity.pdbx_description
1 polymer ?
#
loop_
_entity_poly.entity_id
_entity_poly.type
_entity_poly.pdbx_seq_one_letter_code
_entity_poly.pdbx_strand_id
1 'polypeptide(L)'
;MRIIAISYLRPFWETNPDAEQPLKSWVDEVKKANWSQPSDIKAQYRSASILKNRRVVFNIKGNDYRLVVSVAYRFQAVYVKFIGTHAEYDLIDAETVEMES
;
A
#
# COMPACT_ATOMS: atom_id res chain seq x y z
N MET A 1 -7.02 2.73 10.71
CA MET A 1 -7.58 2.87 9.34
C MET A 1 -8.24 1.56 8.94
N ARG A 2 -9.34 1.64 8.21
CA ARG A 2 -9.96 0.45 7.62
C ARG A 2 -9.33 0.18 6.26
N ILE A 3 -8.94 -1.06 6.01
CA ILE A 3 -8.30 -1.43 4.75
C ILE A 3 -9.33 -2.09 3.84
N ILE A 4 -9.53 -1.54 2.64
CA ILE A 4 -10.47 -2.04 1.65
C ILE A 4 -9.70 -2.71 0.52
N ALA A 5 -10.23 -3.82 0.02
CA ALA A 5 -9.62 -4.67 -1.00
C ALA A 5 -8.34 -5.37 -0.50
N ILE A 6 -8.31 -5.67 0.80
CA ILE A 6 -7.20 -6.41 1.43
C ILE A 6 -7.02 -7.79 0.79
N SER A 7 -8.09 -8.35 0.23
CA SER A 7 -8.05 -9.67 -0.40
C SER A 7 -7.11 -9.74 -1.62
N TYR A 8 -6.74 -8.60 -2.21
CA TYR A 8 -5.77 -8.58 -3.31
C TYR A 8 -4.36 -8.93 -2.85
N LEU A 9 -4.07 -8.79 -1.56
CA LEU A 9 -2.70 -9.03 -1.06
C LEU A 9 -2.38 -10.52 -0.96
N ARG A 10 -3.36 -11.36 -0.63
CA ARG A 10 -3.12 -12.77 -0.42
C ARG A 10 -2.64 -13.50 -1.69
N PRO A 11 -3.29 -13.36 -2.86
CA PRO A 11 -2.77 -14.00 -4.06
C PRO A 11 -1.35 -13.60 -4.37
N PHE A 12 -0.97 -12.36 -4.07
CA PHE A 12 0.38 -11.90 -4.31
C PHE A 12 1.39 -12.64 -3.45
N TRP A 13 1.14 -12.76 -2.14
CA TRP A 13 2.12 -13.44 -1.29
C TRP A 13 2.12 -14.96 -1.46
N GLU A 14 1.07 -15.53 -2.03
CA GLU A 14 1.07 -16.96 -2.37
C GLU A 14 2.06 -17.25 -3.51
N THR A 15 2.25 -16.31 -4.44
CA THR A 15 3.24 -16.44 -5.50
C THR A 15 4.58 -15.79 -5.14
N ASN A 16 4.60 -14.93 -4.14
CA ASN A 16 5.82 -14.27 -3.63
C ASN A 16 5.86 -14.46 -2.12
N PRO A 17 6.23 -15.68 -1.64
CA PRO A 17 6.10 -16.02 -0.21
C PRO A 17 6.87 -15.11 0.74
N ASP A 18 7.97 -14.50 0.28
CA ASP A 18 8.74 -13.57 1.10
C ASP A 18 8.04 -12.23 1.31
N ALA A 19 6.96 -11.97 0.59
CA ALA A 19 6.14 -10.78 0.81
C ALA A 19 5.10 -10.98 1.91
N GLU A 20 4.82 -12.22 2.30
CA GLU A 20 3.72 -12.51 3.23
C GLU A 20 3.86 -11.78 4.56
N GLN A 21 4.97 -11.99 5.27
CA GLN A 21 5.15 -11.39 6.59
C GLN A 21 5.22 -9.86 6.53
N PRO A 22 5.98 -9.26 5.59
CA PRO A 22 5.98 -7.80 5.46
C PRO A 22 4.59 -7.23 5.17
N LEU A 23 3.78 -7.87 4.34
CA LEU A 23 2.43 -7.39 4.04
C LEU A 23 1.49 -7.55 5.24
N LYS A 24 1.58 -8.67 5.96
CA LYS A 24 0.79 -8.87 7.17
C LYS A 24 1.13 -7.85 8.24
N SER A 25 2.42 -7.53 8.39
CA SER A 25 2.87 -6.49 9.33
C SER A 25 2.30 -5.12 8.93
N TRP A 26 2.36 -4.79 7.64
CA TRP A 26 1.80 -3.55 7.12
C TRP A 26 0.30 -3.47 7.42
N VAL A 27 -0.45 -4.55 7.17
CA VAL A 27 -1.88 -4.61 7.45
C VAL A 27 -2.16 -4.35 8.93
N ASP A 28 -1.43 -5.02 9.82
CA ASP A 28 -1.59 -4.87 11.26
C ASP A 28 -1.34 -3.44 11.71
N GLU A 29 -0.25 -2.85 11.24
CA GLU A 29 0.15 -1.48 11.59
C GLU A 29 -0.87 -0.46 11.08
N VAL A 30 -1.33 -0.62 9.84
CA VAL A 30 -2.28 0.32 9.24
C VAL A 30 -3.64 0.24 9.91
N LYS A 31 -4.09 -0.96 10.29
CA LYS A 31 -5.35 -1.10 11.03
C LYS A 31 -5.35 -0.31 12.33
N LYS A 32 -4.19 -0.18 12.97
CA LYS A 32 -4.05 0.55 14.23
C LYS A 32 -3.74 2.03 14.02
N ALA A 33 -3.42 2.43 12.80
CA ALA A 33 -3.06 3.80 12.48
C ALA A 33 -4.29 4.71 12.47
N ASN A 34 -4.03 6.01 12.67
CA ASN A 34 -5.09 7.02 12.73
C ASN A 34 -4.58 8.25 11.98
N TRP A 35 -4.35 8.07 10.68
CA TRP A 35 -3.80 9.14 9.84
C TRP A 35 -4.86 10.16 9.47
N SER A 36 -4.54 11.44 9.65
CA SER A 36 -5.43 12.53 9.25
C SER A 36 -4.82 13.38 8.12
N GLN A 37 -3.54 13.17 7.80
CA GLN A 37 -2.85 13.92 6.76
C GLN A 37 -1.61 13.14 6.29
N PRO A 38 -1.07 13.48 5.11
CA PRO A 38 0.09 12.74 4.55
C PRO A 38 1.30 12.70 5.47
N SER A 39 1.56 13.75 6.23
CA SER A 39 2.72 13.78 7.14
C SER A 39 2.63 12.70 8.22
N ASP A 40 1.43 12.29 8.61
CA ASP A 40 1.25 11.20 9.58
C ASP A 40 1.78 9.88 9.00
N ILE A 41 1.57 9.65 7.70
CA ILE A 41 2.08 8.47 7.01
C ILE A 41 3.59 8.51 6.92
N LYS A 42 4.16 9.66 6.54
CA LYS A 42 5.62 9.81 6.43
C LYS A 42 6.32 9.64 7.77
N ALA A 43 5.69 10.06 8.85
CA ALA A 43 6.26 9.90 10.19
C ALA A 43 6.38 8.42 10.57
N GLN A 44 5.43 7.59 10.14
CA GLN A 44 5.41 6.16 10.44
C GLN A 44 6.20 5.34 9.39
N TYR A 45 6.13 5.74 8.13
CA TYR A 45 6.80 5.06 7.01
C TYR A 45 7.63 6.07 6.24
N ARG A 46 8.90 6.21 6.61
CA ARG A 46 9.79 7.23 6.05
C ARG A 46 10.03 7.03 4.54
N SER A 47 10.04 5.80 4.08
CA SER A 47 10.27 5.49 2.66
C SER A 47 9.00 5.59 1.81
N ALA A 48 7.85 5.86 2.40
CA ALA A 48 6.62 6.01 1.63
C ALA A 48 6.68 7.24 0.74
N SER A 49 6.10 7.11 -0.46
CA SER A 49 5.98 8.23 -1.41
C SER A 49 4.54 8.73 -1.42
N ILE A 50 4.39 10.03 -1.22
CA ILE A 50 3.07 10.67 -1.26
C ILE A 50 2.90 11.26 -2.66
N LEU A 51 1.89 10.78 -3.38
CA LEU A 51 1.61 11.17 -4.75
C LEU A 51 0.29 11.93 -4.85
N LYS A 52 -0.02 12.41 -6.05
CA LYS A 52 -1.31 13.04 -6.34
C LYS A 52 -2.45 12.03 -6.23
N ASN A 53 -3.69 12.51 -6.23
CA ASN A 53 -4.91 11.70 -6.16
C ASN A 53 -4.98 10.86 -4.88
N ARG A 54 -4.41 11.37 -3.78
CA ARG A 54 -4.38 10.69 -2.48
C ARG A 54 -3.69 9.33 -2.55
N ARG A 55 -2.81 9.14 -3.52
CA ARG A 55 -2.06 7.89 -3.66
C ARG A 55 -0.82 7.90 -2.79
N VAL A 56 -0.52 6.75 -2.22
CA VAL A 56 0.68 6.54 -1.40
C VAL A 56 1.31 5.23 -1.84
N VAL A 57 2.63 5.23 -1.99
CA VAL A 57 3.39 4.05 -2.35
C VAL A 57 4.23 3.62 -1.17
N PHE A 58 4.06 2.38 -0.74
CA PHE A 58 4.86 1.78 0.32
C PHE A 58 5.86 0.79 -0.27
N ASN A 59 7.08 0.84 0.25
CA ASN A 59 8.08 -0.18 -0.05
C ASN A 59 7.84 -1.36 0.87
N ILE A 60 7.75 -2.56 0.30
CA ILE A 60 7.50 -3.79 1.04
C ILE A 60 8.73 -4.67 0.87
N LYS A 61 9.24 -5.22 1.97
CA LYS A 61 10.47 -6.01 2.00
C LYS A 61 11.62 -5.22 1.37
N GLY A 62 11.99 -4.12 2.03
CA GLY A 62 12.98 -3.21 1.49
C GLY A 62 12.50 -2.60 0.17
N ASN A 63 13.19 -2.87 -0.92
CA ASN A 63 12.83 -2.35 -2.24
C ASN A 63 12.25 -3.41 -3.18
N ASP A 64 11.99 -4.61 -2.69
CA ASP A 64 11.59 -5.72 -3.56
C ASP A 64 10.19 -5.54 -4.14
N TYR A 65 9.25 -5.03 -3.34
CA TYR A 65 7.85 -4.90 -3.73
C TYR A 65 7.33 -3.50 -3.51
N ARG A 66 6.29 -3.14 -4.26
CA ARG A 66 5.61 -1.84 -4.14
C ARG A 66 4.13 -2.05 -3.91
N LEU A 67 3.60 -1.40 -2.90
CA LEU A 67 2.18 -1.39 -2.57
C LEU A 67 1.65 0.01 -2.79
N VAL A 68 0.68 0.16 -3.68
CA VAL A 68 0.04 1.46 -3.95
C VAL A 68 -1.34 1.45 -3.34
N VAL A 69 -1.66 2.50 -2.61
CA VAL A 69 -2.98 2.64 -1.99
C VAL A 69 -3.53 4.04 -2.28
N SER A 70 -4.83 4.20 -2.12
CA SER A 70 -5.47 5.49 -2.05
C SER A 70 -5.95 5.69 -0.62
N VAL A 71 -5.70 6.86 -0.03
CA VAL A 71 -6.05 7.13 1.36
C VAL A 71 -7.18 8.14 1.43
N ALA A 72 -8.29 7.74 2.01
CA ALA A 72 -9.41 8.62 2.29
C ALA A 72 -9.33 9.02 3.78
N TYR A 73 -8.58 10.06 4.07
CA TYR A 73 -8.32 10.48 5.45
C TYR A 73 -9.61 10.74 6.23
N ARG A 74 -10.53 11.44 5.60
CA ARG A 74 -11.81 11.81 6.22
C ARG A 74 -12.61 10.60 6.67
N PHE A 75 -12.52 9.50 5.91
CA PHE A 75 -13.27 8.27 6.19
C PHE A 75 -12.44 7.22 6.90
N GLN A 76 -11.19 7.53 7.21
CA GLN A 76 -10.26 6.58 7.86
C GLN A 76 -10.19 5.27 7.10
N ALA A 77 -10.07 5.36 5.78
CA ALA A 77 -10.06 4.20 4.89
C ALA A 77 -8.85 4.23 3.96
N VAL A 78 -8.28 3.06 3.72
CA VAL A 78 -7.16 2.84 2.82
C VAL A 78 -7.58 1.80 1.79
N TYR A 79 -7.50 2.15 0.51
CA TYR A 79 -7.92 1.28 -0.60
C TYR A 79 -6.68 0.75 -1.29
N VAL A 80 -6.54 -0.58 -1.34
CA VAL A 80 -5.42 -1.21 -2.07
C VAL A 80 -5.66 -1.01 -3.57
N LYS A 81 -4.66 -0.43 -4.25
CA LYS A 81 -4.75 -0.12 -5.68
C LYS A 81 -3.78 -0.93 -6.53
N PHE A 82 -2.68 -1.41 -5.95
CA PHE A 82 -1.70 -2.21 -6.70
C PHE A 82 -0.74 -2.86 -5.71
N ILE A 83 -0.35 -4.09 -5.99
CA ILE A 83 0.76 -4.76 -5.33
C ILE A 83 1.55 -5.50 -6.41
N GLY A 84 2.87 -5.32 -6.43
CA GLY A 84 3.71 -5.96 -7.42
C GLY A 84 5.17 -5.83 -7.09
N THR A 85 6.00 -6.44 -7.94
CA THR A 85 7.45 -6.28 -7.87
C THR A 85 7.84 -4.88 -8.31
N HIS A 86 9.08 -4.50 -8.01
CA HIS A 86 9.63 -3.22 -8.46
C HIS A 86 9.51 -3.09 -9.98
N ALA A 87 9.82 -4.15 -10.72
CA ALA A 87 9.75 -4.13 -12.18
C ALA A 87 8.31 -3.93 -12.68
N GLU A 88 7.35 -4.58 -12.02
CA GLU A 88 5.94 -4.41 -12.37
C GLU A 88 5.46 -2.99 -12.07
N TYR A 89 5.92 -2.44 -10.95
CA TYR A 89 5.59 -1.08 -10.56
C TYR A 89 6.08 -0.05 -11.60
N ASP A 90 7.23 -0.32 -12.20
CA ASP A 90 7.80 0.59 -13.21
C ASP A 90 6.95 0.66 -14.48
N LEU A 91 6.03 -0.28 -14.67
CA LEU A 91 5.16 -0.35 -15.85
C LEU A 91 3.80 0.31 -15.66
N ILE A 92 3.47 0.77 -14.46
CA ILE A 92 2.15 1.35 -14.16
C ILE A 92 2.28 2.80 -13.76
N ASP A 93 1.16 3.52 -13.81
CA ASP A 93 1.06 4.87 -13.27
C ASP A 93 0.42 4.77 -11.88
N ALA A 94 1.22 5.00 -10.85
CA ALA A 94 0.76 4.84 -9.47
C ALA A 94 -0.36 5.83 -9.10
N GLU A 95 -0.45 6.96 -9.81
CA GLU A 95 -1.48 7.96 -9.52
C GLU A 95 -2.86 7.54 -10.02
N THR A 96 -2.94 6.60 -10.94
CA THR A 96 -4.21 6.22 -11.58
C THR A 96 -4.49 4.72 -11.58
N VAL A 97 -3.51 3.89 -11.22
CA VAL A 97 -3.65 2.43 -11.29
C VAL A 97 -4.83 1.93 -10.46
N GLU A 98 -5.54 0.93 -10.97
CA GLU A 98 -6.63 0.26 -10.26
C GLU A 98 -6.42 -1.24 -10.37
N MET A 99 -6.75 -1.96 -9.31
CA MET A 99 -6.76 -3.43 -9.38
C MET A 99 -8.12 -3.87 -9.92
N GLU A 100 -8.08 -4.72 -10.92
CA GLU A 100 -9.30 -5.28 -11.49
C GLU A 100 -9.75 -6.49 -10.67
N SER A 101 -11.03 -6.55 -10.43
CA SER A 101 -11.63 -7.67 -9.73
C SER A 101 -11.94 -8.83 -10.67
#